data_a6499088f0a34ab99e749bf1d8ae3052
#
_entry.id   a6499088f0a34ab99e749bf1d8ae3052
#
_cell.length_a   1.000
_cell.length_b   1.000
_cell.length_c   1.000
_cell.angle_alpha   90.00
_cell.angle_beta   90.00
_cell.angle_gamma   90.00
#
_symmetry.space_group_name_H-M   'P 1'
#
loop_
_entity.id
_entity.type
_entity.pdbx_description
1 polymer ?
#
loop_
_entity_poly.entity_id
_entity_poly.type
_entity_poly.pdbx_seq_one_letter_code
_entity_poly.pdbx_strand_id
1 'polypeptide(L)'
;MNIETTADGSPTLYVPELDEHYHSTKGALTESRHIFIEMGLRQSTAPCPHVLEVGFGTGLNAFLTLLDADKSRRPVCYTGIELHPVQTTTLRALDYPALICPGRTDDFYRLHEAPWETDVALTPHFTLRKVQADFTTWPPDETYDVVYFDAFAPEKQPSMWAGPLFDRLYASLSEGGILTTYCAKGIVRRMLQAAGFHVERLPGPPGGKREILRAVKTI
;
A
#
# COMPACT_ATOMS: atom_id res chain seq x y z
N MET A 1 19.80 5.46 4.05
CA MET A 1 19.02 4.28 3.61
C MET A 1 19.93 3.35 2.83
N ASN A 2 19.83 2.04 3.05
CA ASN A 2 20.63 1.02 2.37
C ASN A 2 19.69 0.09 1.58
N ILE A 3 20.12 -0.31 0.39
CA ILE A 3 19.37 -1.31 -0.40
C ILE A 3 19.83 -2.70 0.02
N GLU A 4 18.87 -3.57 0.32
CA GLU A 4 19.10 -4.96 0.69
C GLU A 4 18.24 -5.87 -0.19
N THR A 5 18.75 -7.08 -0.46
CA THR A 5 18.00 -8.09 -1.22
C THR A 5 17.23 -8.99 -0.27
N THR A 6 15.94 -9.14 -0.49
CA THR A 6 15.07 -10.01 0.29
C THR A 6 15.14 -11.46 -0.18
N ALA A 7 14.50 -12.37 0.56
CA ALA A 7 14.59 -13.81 0.28
C ALA A 7 13.95 -14.23 -1.07
N ASP A 8 13.04 -13.43 -1.64
CA ASP A 8 12.45 -13.69 -2.96
C ASP A 8 13.24 -13.00 -4.10
N GLY A 9 14.40 -12.42 -3.80
CA GLY A 9 15.26 -11.73 -4.75
C GLY A 9 14.88 -10.28 -5.02
N SER A 10 13.77 -9.80 -4.50
CA SER A 10 13.38 -8.40 -4.66
C SER A 10 14.14 -7.49 -3.69
N PRO A 11 14.46 -6.25 -4.10
CA PRO A 11 15.13 -5.31 -3.22
C PRO A 11 14.16 -4.68 -2.21
N THR A 12 14.70 -4.23 -1.09
CA THR A 12 14.03 -3.38 -0.09
C THR A 12 14.98 -2.30 0.40
N LEU A 13 14.44 -1.27 1.04
CA LEU A 13 15.22 -0.23 1.71
C LEU A 13 15.28 -0.48 3.21
N TYR A 14 16.47 -0.47 3.77
CA TYR A 14 16.68 -0.40 5.22
C TYR A 14 16.88 1.05 5.65
N VAL A 15 16.16 1.46 6.69
CA VAL A 15 16.21 2.79 7.30
C VAL A 15 16.90 2.69 8.65
N PRO A 16 18.22 3.03 8.76
CA PRO A 16 18.97 2.86 10.00
C PRO A 16 18.38 3.65 11.17
N GLU A 17 17.83 4.84 10.91
CA GLU A 17 17.26 5.73 11.93
C GLU A 17 16.03 5.13 12.61
N LEU A 18 15.28 4.28 11.89
CA LEU A 18 14.11 3.56 12.39
C LEU A 18 14.46 2.12 12.78
N ASP A 19 15.62 1.62 12.38
CA ASP A 19 15.96 0.19 12.44
C ASP A 19 14.82 -0.66 11.87
N GLU A 20 14.40 -0.33 10.63
CA GLU A 20 13.25 -0.96 9.97
C GLU A 20 13.45 -1.01 8.44
N HIS A 21 12.81 -1.96 7.78
CA HIS A 21 12.79 -2.09 6.33
C HIS A 21 11.44 -1.60 5.79
N TYR A 22 11.46 -1.05 4.57
CA TYR A 22 10.22 -0.69 3.87
C TYR A 22 9.33 -1.91 3.63
N HIS A 23 9.92 -3.06 3.31
CA HIS A 23 9.21 -4.31 3.08
C HIS A 23 9.90 -5.46 3.81
N SER A 24 9.20 -6.56 3.95
CA SER A 24 9.72 -7.77 4.61
C SER A 24 11.00 -8.29 3.95
N THR A 25 12.02 -8.58 4.75
CA THR A 25 13.23 -9.28 4.29
C THR A 25 12.96 -10.71 3.80
N LYS A 26 11.75 -11.23 4.03
CA LYS A 26 11.30 -12.55 3.53
C LYS A 26 10.80 -12.51 2.09
N GLY A 27 10.62 -11.33 1.52
CA GLY A 27 10.19 -11.12 0.14
C GLY A 27 9.31 -9.89 0.00
N ALA A 28 9.88 -8.78 -0.49
CA ALA A 28 9.14 -7.54 -0.67
C ALA A 28 8.03 -7.70 -1.73
N LEU A 29 8.37 -8.28 -2.88
CA LEU A 29 7.43 -8.52 -3.97
C LEU A 29 6.33 -9.50 -3.58
N THR A 30 6.70 -10.61 -2.95
CA THR A 30 5.77 -11.66 -2.51
C THR A 30 4.79 -11.11 -1.48
N GLU A 31 5.27 -10.33 -0.51
CA GLU A 31 4.45 -9.71 0.53
C GLU A 31 3.46 -8.71 -0.09
N SER A 32 3.95 -7.76 -0.88
CA SER A 32 3.12 -6.72 -1.50
C SER A 32 2.04 -7.32 -2.42
N ARG A 33 2.40 -8.27 -3.26
CA ARG A 33 1.46 -8.95 -4.17
C ARG A 33 0.37 -9.67 -3.39
N HIS A 34 0.74 -10.44 -2.37
CA HIS A 34 -0.21 -11.22 -1.59
C HIS A 34 -1.18 -10.30 -0.82
N ILE A 35 -0.65 -9.35 -0.04
CA ILE A 35 -1.45 -8.56 0.90
C ILE A 35 -2.32 -7.54 0.16
N PHE A 36 -1.72 -6.79 -0.76
CA PHE A 36 -2.39 -5.63 -1.32
C PHE A 36 -3.13 -5.94 -2.63
N ILE A 37 -2.53 -6.78 -3.50
CA ILE A 37 -3.21 -7.12 -4.76
C ILE A 37 -4.19 -8.26 -4.56
N GLU A 38 -3.77 -9.41 -4.01
CA GLU A 38 -4.62 -10.60 -3.94
C GLU A 38 -5.68 -10.51 -2.84
N MET A 39 -5.30 -10.08 -1.64
CA MET A 39 -6.20 -10.00 -0.49
C MET A 39 -6.90 -8.64 -0.35
N GLY A 40 -6.45 -7.61 -1.07
CA GLY A 40 -7.04 -6.27 -1.14
C GLY A 40 -7.76 -6.01 -2.46
N LEU A 41 -7.06 -5.47 -3.46
CA LEU A 41 -7.63 -4.99 -4.73
C LEU A 41 -8.56 -5.97 -5.42
N ARG A 42 -8.13 -7.23 -5.56
CA ARG A 42 -8.89 -8.26 -6.26
C ARG A 42 -10.12 -8.75 -5.52
N GLN A 43 -10.25 -8.40 -4.23
CA GLN A 43 -11.44 -8.71 -3.42
C GLN A 43 -12.51 -7.62 -3.52
N SER A 44 -12.15 -6.42 -3.97
CA SER A 44 -13.10 -5.35 -4.21
C SER A 44 -13.96 -5.66 -5.44
N THR A 45 -15.27 -5.48 -5.29
CA THR A 45 -16.27 -5.65 -6.37
C THR A 45 -16.56 -4.36 -7.14
N ALA A 46 -15.99 -3.22 -6.73
CA ALA A 46 -16.17 -1.95 -7.41
C ALA A 46 -15.66 -2.04 -8.87
N PRO A 47 -16.42 -1.58 -9.88
CA PRO A 47 -15.99 -1.65 -11.28
C PRO A 47 -14.78 -0.76 -11.59
N CYS A 48 -14.59 0.31 -10.82
CA CYS A 48 -13.45 1.23 -10.89
C CYS A 48 -13.04 1.54 -9.44
N PRO A 49 -12.28 0.65 -8.75
CA PRO A 49 -11.96 0.87 -7.35
C PRO A 49 -11.08 2.09 -7.15
N HIS A 50 -11.40 2.88 -6.13
CA HIS A 50 -10.56 3.92 -5.63
C HIS A 50 -9.71 3.37 -4.48
N VAL A 51 -8.40 3.31 -4.67
CA VAL A 51 -7.42 2.78 -3.71
C VAL A 51 -6.77 3.94 -2.97
N LEU A 52 -6.71 3.86 -1.65
CA LEU A 52 -5.88 4.71 -0.80
C LEU A 52 -4.71 3.90 -0.27
N GLU A 53 -3.47 4.32 -0.55
CA GLU A 53 -2.27 3.77 0.08
C GLU A 53 -1.75 4.72 1.15
N VAL A 54 -1.63 4.22 2.37
CA VAL A 54 -0.99 4.91 3.48
C VAL A 54 0.47 4.44 3.57
N GLY A 55 1.40 5.31 3.18
CA GLY A 55 2.82 5.00 3.00
C GLY A 55 3.14 4.61 1.56
N PHE A 56 3.15 5.57 0.62
CA PHE A 56 3.50 5.33 -0.79
C PHE A 56 4.93 4.79 -0.95
N GLY A 57 5.85 5.26 -0.12
CA GLY A 57 7.21 4.74 0.01
C GLY A 57 7.96 4.58 -1.31
N THR A 58 8.34 3.34 -1.61
CA THR A 58 9.09 2.98 -2.82
C THR A 58 8.22 2.85 -4.08
N GLY A 59 6.90 3.00 -3.96
CA GLY A 59 5.95 2.85 -5.06
C GLY A 59 5.72 1.41 -5.54
N LEU A 60 6.18 0.41 -4.78
CA LEU A 60 6.04 -1.00 -5.16
C LEU A 60 4.56 -1.40 -5.28
N ASN A 61 3.73 -1.07 -4.28
CA ASN A 61 2.30 -1.40 -4.29
C ASN A 61 1.57 -0.68 -5.42
N ALA A 62 1.90 0.60 -5.66
CA ALA A 62 1.33 1.37 -6.77
C ALA A 62 1.70 0.77 -8.13
N PHE A 63 2.96 0.34 -8.32
CA PHE A 63 3.40 -0.31 -9.55
C PHE A 63 2.71 -1.65 -9.77
N LEU A 64 2.59 -2.48 -8.75
CA LEU A 64 1.86 -3.75 -8.84
C LEU A 64 0.37 -3.54 -9.16
N THR A 65 -0.24 -2.50 -8.58
CA THR A 65 -1.64 -2.13 -8.84
C THR A 65 -1.82 -1.67 -10.28
N LEU A 66 -0.92 -0.83 -10.80
CA LEU A 66 -0.92 -0.40 -12.21
C LEU A 66 -0.84 -1.61 -13.16
N LEU A 67 0.08 -2.54 -12.89
CA LEU A 67 0.23 -3.74 -13.70
C LEU A 67 -1.02 -4.65 -13.66
N ASP A 68 -1.66 -4.77 -12.49
CA ASP A 68 -2.89 -5.55 -12.33
C ASP A 68 -4.09 -4.89 -13.04
N ALA A 69 -4.22 -3.56 -12.94
CA ALA A 69 -5.24 -2.77 -13.61
C ALA A 69 -5.17 -2.93 -15.14
N ASP A 70 -3.97 -2.77 -15.72
CA ASP A 70 -3.77 -2.93 -17.15
C ASP A 70 -4.00 -4.37 -17.62
N LYS A 71 -3.52 -5.35 -16.88
CA LYS A 71 -3.71 -6.78 -17.20
C LYS A 71 -5.17 -7.18 -17.17
N SER A 72 -5.92 -6.72 -16.18
CA SER A 72 -7.34 -7.02 -16.02
C SER A 72 -8.24 -6.12 -16.87
N ARG A 73 -7.71 -5.01 -17.41
CA ARG A 73 -8.45 -3.92 -18.05
C ARG A 73 -9.51 -3.29 -17.15
N ARG A 74 -9.28 -3.35 -15.84
CA ARG A 74 -10.17 -2.76 -14.83
C ARG A 74 -9.58 -1.42 -14.41
N PRO A 75 -10.26 -0.29 -14.67
CA PRO A 75 -9.77 1.02 -14.24
C PRO A 75 -9.59 1.08 -12.72
N VAL A 76 -8.53 1.75 -12.29
CA VAL A 76 -8.23 2.00 -10.88
C VAL A 76 -7.87 3.48 -10.71
N CYS A 77 -8.51 4.15 -9.76
CA CYS A 77 -8.05 5.43 -9.23
C CYS A 77 -7.20 5.15 -7.98
N TYR A 78 -6.01 5.72 -7.92
CA TYR A 78 -5.05 5.42 -6.86
C TYR A 78 -4.54 6.69 -6.19
N THR A 79 -4.75 6.80 -4.89
CA THR A 79 -4.22 7.90 -4.07
C THR A 79 -3.15 7.34 -3.13
N GLY A 80 -1.91 7.81 -3.28
CA GLY A 80 -0.79 7.42 -2.41
C GLY A 80 -0.34 8.57 -1.53
N ILE A 81 -0.34 8.39 -0.20
CA ILE A 81 0.11 9.39 0.76
C ILE A 81 1.52 9.08 1.23
N GLU A 82 2.39 10.10 1.22
CA GLU A 82 3.76 9.99 1.69
C GLU A 82 4.23 11.31 2.32
N LEU A 83 4.80 11.22 3.50
CA LEU A 83 5.37 12.39 4.18
C LEU A 83 6.80 12.70 3.71
N HIS A 84 7.59 11.65 3.47
CA HIS A 84 9.02 11.71 3.15
C HIS A 84 9.35 11.00 1.84
N PRO A 85 9.05 11.59 0.68
CA PRO A 85 9.27 10.96 -0.61
C PRO A 85 10.69 10.41 -0.79
N VAL A 86 10.79 9.18 -1.29
CA VAL A 86 12.08 8.54 -1.57
C VAL A 86 12.75 9.23 -2.74
N GLN A 87 14.06 9.47 -2.63
CA GLN A 87 14.83 10.13 -3.69
C GLN A 87 14.88 9.30 -4.97
N THR A 88 14.77 9.96 -6.12
CA THR A 88 14.80 9.31 -7.44
C THR A 88 16.05 8.46 -7.67
N THR A 89 17.20 8.85 -7.16
CA THR A 89 18.44 8.07 -7.25
C THR A 89 18.33 6.73 -6.54
N THR A 90 17.68 6.70 -5.38
CA THR A 90 17.42 5.47 -4.61
C THR A 90 16.42 4.58 -5.34
N LEU A 91 15.36 5.16 -5.90
CA LEU A 91 14.32 4.43 -6.66
C LEU A 91 14.93 3.76 -7.92
N ARG A 92 15.83 4.46 -8.61
CA ARG A 92 16.55 3.89 -9.76
C ARG A 92 17.46 2.72 -9.36
N ALA A 93 18.07 2.80 -8.18
CA ALA A 93 18.94 1.73 -7.68
C ALA A 93 18.15 0.52 -7.16
N LEU A 94 16.88 0.68 -6.74
CA LEU A 94 15.98 -0.44 -6.40
C LEU A 94 15.62 -1.28 -7.62
N ASP A 95 15.43 -0.64 -8.77
CA ASP A 95 15.15 -1.29 -10.06
C ASP A 95 14.08 -2.41 -10.02
N TYR A 96 12.96 -2.16 -9.34
CA TYR A 96 11.84 -3.11 -9.32
C TYR A 96 11.36 -3.57 -10.69
N PRO A 97 11.33 -2.72 -11.74
CA PRO A 97 10.90 -3.15 -13.06
C PRO A 97 11.71 -4.29 -13.64
N ALA A 98 13.05 -4.29 -13.45
CA ALA A 98 13.90 -5.35 -13.97
C ALA A 98 13.49 -6.74 -13.48
N LEU A 99 13.02 -6.83 -12.23
CA LEU A 99 12.57 -8.09 -11.64
C LEU A 99 11.10 -8.40 -11.96
N ILE A 100 10.22 -7.38 -11.94
CA ILE A 100 8.77 -7.56 -11.97
C ILE A 100 8.23 -7.60 -13.40
N CYS A 101 8.62 -6.62 -14.22
CA CYS A 101 8.15 -6.45 -15.59
C CYS A 101 9.08 -5.51 -16.38
N PRO A 102 10.19 -6.04 -16.97
CA PRO A 102 11.20 -5.20 -17.63
C PRO A 102 10.67 -4.29 -18.74
N GLY A 103 9.60 -4.70 -19.43
CA GLY A 103 8.95 -3.88 -20.47
C GLY A 103 8.15 -2.70 -19.96
N ARG A 104 8.04 -2.49 -18.64
CA ARG A 104 7.23 -1.44 -18.01
C ARG A 104 8.08 -0.50 -17.12
N THR A 105 9.36 -0.40 -17.41
CA THR A 105 10.32 0.46 -16.69
C THR A 105 9.89 1.93 -16.70
N ASP A 106 9.45 2.43 -17.86
CA ASP A 106 9.02 3.81 -18.01
C ASP A 106 7.77 4.11 -17.15
N ASP A 107 6.85 3.17 -17.01
CA ASP A 107 5.66 3.36 -16.18
C ASP A 107 6.03 3.48 -14.69
N PHE A 108 6.99 2.69 -14.22
CA PHE A 108 7.49 2.81 -12.85
C PHE A 108 8.10 4.20 -12.59
N TYR A 109 8.93 4.72 -13.52
CA TYR A 109 9.50 6.06 -13.34
C TYR A 109 8.42 7.14 -13.44
N ARG A 110 7.47 7.02 -14.34
CA ARG A 110 6.33 7.95 -14.46
C ARG A 110 5.48 8.01 -13.18
N LEU A 111 5.32 6.91 -12.42
CA LEU A 111 4.70 6.92 -11.09
C LEU A 111 5.38 7.93 -10.16
N HIS A 112 6.71 7.92 -10.14
CA HIS A 112 7.48 8.79 -9.26
C HIS A 112 7.59 10.22 -9.77
N GLU A 113 7.70 10.40 -11.08
CA GLU A 113 7.82 11.71 -11.76
C GLU A 113 6.48 12.46 -11.83
N ALA A 114 5.36 11.77 -11.69
CA ALA A 114 4.04 12.41 -11.63
C ALA A 114 4.04 13.54 -10.59
N PRO A 115 3.45 14.70 -10.88
CA PRO A 115 3.34 15.80 -9.92
C PRO A 115 2.52 15.38 -8.70
N TRP A 116 2.86 15.94 -7.55
CA TRP A 116 2.07 15.80 -6.33
C TRP A 116 0.77 16.61 -6.42
N GLU A 117 -0.24 16.25 -5.67
CA GLU A 117 -1.56 16.92 -5.56
C GLU A 117 -2.32 17.00 -6.90
N THR A 118 -1.99 16.14 -7.85
CA THR A 118 -2.59 16.18 -9.20
C THR A 118 -2.93 14.77 -9.66
N ASP A 119 -4.11 14.61 -10.26
CA ASP A 119 -4.51 13.36 -10.91
C ASP A 119 -3.80 13.20 -12.24
N VAL A 120 -3.09 12.10 -12.41
CA VAL A 120 -2.34 11.79 -13.63
C VAL A 120 -2.75 10.43 -14.17
N ALA A 121 -3.36 10.39 -15.34
CA ALA A 121 -3.60 9.15 -16.07
C ALA A 121 -2.25 8.60 -16.58
N LEU A 122 -1.72 7.60 -15.93
CA LEU A 122 -0.46 6.96 -16.32
C LEU A 122 -0.66 5.94 -17.43
N THR A 123 -1.78 5.22 -17.38
CA THR A 123 -2.21 4.27 -18.42
C THR A 123 -3.72 4.43 -18.66
N PRO A 124 -4.30 3.77 -19.68
CA PRO A 124 -5.75 3.79 -19.87
C PRO A 124 -6.56 3.22 -18.70
N HIS A 125 -5.91 2.45 -17.82
CA HIS A 125 -6.56 1.78 -16.68
C HIS A 125 -6.01 2.19 -15.33
N PHE A 126 -5.12 3.19 -15.25
CA PHE A 126 -4.55 3.59 -13.96
C PHE A 126 -4.36 5.11 -13.89
N THR A 127 -5.08 5.74 -12.97
CA THR A 127 -4.93 7.16 -12.62
C THR A 127 -4.31 7.26 -11.22
N LEU A 128 -3.23 8.01 -11.10
CA LEU A 128 -2.48 8.24 -9.87
C LEU A 128 -2.67 9.64 -9.35
N ARG A 129 -2.94 9.78 -8.05
CA ARG A 129 -2.77 11.00 -7.27
C ARG A 129 -1.78 10.72 -6.15
N LYS A 130 -0.71 11.50 -6.07
CA LYS A 130 0.21 11.47 -4.92
C LYS A 130 -0.08 12.66 -4.02
N VAL A 131 -0.13 12.41 -2.72
CA VAL A 131 -0.37 13.45 -1.69
C VAL A 131 0.83 13.48 -0.76
N GLN A 132 1.52 14.63 -0.70
CA GLN A 132 2.63 14.81 0.24
C GLN A 132 2.10 15.40 1.55
N ALA A 133 1.72 14.53 2.48
CA ALA A 133 1.10 14.92 3.75
C ALA A 133 1.43 13.97 4.89
N ASP A 134 1.32 14.48 6.11
CA ASP A 134 1.28 13.65 7.31
C ASP A 134 -0.10 13.00 7.45
N PHE A 135 -0.18 11.70 7.23
CA PHE A 135 -1.42 10.95 7.32
C PHE A 135 -2.09 11.09 8.70
N THR A 136 -1.32 11.31 9.78
CA THR A 136 -1.89 11.45 11.12
C THR A 136 -2.82 12.67 11.24
N THR A 137 -2.61 13.69 10.42
CA THR A 137 -3.39 14.92 10.39
C THR A 137 -4.19 15.13 9.10
N TRP A 138 -3.81 14.46 8.01
CA TRP A 138 -4.49 14.57 6.72
C TRP A 138 -5.90 13.95 6.77
N PRO A 139 -6.95 14.69 6.44
CA PRO A 139 -8.29 14.12 6.34
C PRO A 139 -8.46 13.44 4.97
N PRO A 140 -8.95 12.19 4.90
CA PRO A 140 -9.42 11.63 3.64
C PRO A 140 -10.55 12.51 3.07
N ASP A 141 -10.37 13.01 1.85
CA ASP A 141 -11.28 13.94 1.18
C ASP A 141 -12.21 13.27 0.16
N GLU A 142 -12.03 11.99 -0.03
CA GLU A 142 -12.78 11.17 -0.98
C GLU A 142 -13.27 9.87 -0.33
N THR A 143 -14.09 9.13 -1.07
CA THR A 143 -14.53 7.79 -0.67
C THR A 143 -13.68 6.75 -1.39
N TYR A 144 -13.17 5.78 -0.62
CA TYR A 144 -12.28 4.74 -1.09
C TYR A 144 -12.95 3.36 -1.03
N ASP A 145 -12.61 2.49 -1.96
CA ASP A 145 -13.06 1.10 -1.99
C ASP A 145 -12.05 0.15 -1.37
N VAL A 146 -10.76 0.52 -1.44
CA VAL A 146 -9.67 -0.28 -0.90
C VAL A 146 -8.65 0.62 -0.20
N VAL A 147 -8.23 0.23 1.00
CA VAL A 147 -7.13 0.88 1.72
C VAL A 147 -5.98 -0.11 1.87
N TYR A 148 -4.79 0.27 1.38
CA TYR A 148 -3.53 -0.37 1.70
C TYR A 148 -2.91 0.35 2.89
N PHE A 149 -2.93 -0.26 4.05
CA PHE A 149 -2.32 0.33 5.24
C PHE A 149 -0.92 -0.24 5.44
N ASP A 150 0.08 0.45 4.86
CA ASP A 150 1.47 0.00 4.74
C ASP A 150 2.46 0.93 5.45
N ALA A 151 2.09 1.42 6.64
CA ALA A 151 2.97 2.19 7.51
C ALA A 151 4.03 1.28 8.17
N PHE A 152 5.16 1.86 8.61
CA PHE A 152 6.13 1.13 9.43
C PHE A 152 5.51 0.55 10.69
N ALA A 153 6.14 -0.48 11.28
CA ALA A 153 5.58 -1.24 12.40
C ALA A 153 5.12 -0.34 13.56
N PRO A 154 4.08 -0.76 14.33
CA PRO A 154 3.55 0.03 15.44
C PRO A 154 4.59 0.44 16.48
N GLU A 155 5.66 -0.34 16.65
CA GLU A 155 6.76 -0.05 17.53
C GLU A 155 7.69 1.05 17.01
N LYS A 156 7.70 1.25 15.68
CA LYS A 156 8.56 2.23 15.00
C LYS A 156 7.83 3.54 14.74
N GLN A 157 6.54 3.46 14.41
CA GLN A 157 5.68 4.62 14.18
C GLN A 157 4.33 4.49 14.91
N PRO A 158 4.31 4.54 16.26
CA PRO A 158 3.06 4.32 17.02
C PRO A 158 1.94 5.32 16.68
N SER A 159 2.27 6.54 16.29
CA SER A 159 1.30 7.56 15.88
C SER A 159 0.47 7.15 14.66
N MET A 160 1.04 6.38 13.73
CA MET A 160 0.35 5.87 12.55
C MET A 160 -0.69 4.78 12.88
N TRP A 161 -0.63 4.21 14.07
CA TRP A 161 -1.50 3.11 14.50
C TRP A 161 -2.48 3.53 15.60
N ALA A 162 -2.76 4.81 15.72
CA ALA A 162 -3.72 5.32 16.70
C ALA A 162 -5.17 5.02 16.29
N GLY A 163 -6.03 4.67 17.26
CA GLY A 163 -7.44 4.33 17.03
C GLY A 163 -8.20 5.34 16.17
N PRO A 164 -8.13 6.66 16.44
CA PRO A 164 -8.82 7.67 15.65
C PRO A 164 -8.47 7.69 14.15
N LEU A 165 -7.29 7.16 13.75
CA LEU A 165 -6.95 7.02 12.34
C LEU A 165 -7.80 5.93 11.67
N PHE A 166 -8.06 4.84 12.36
CA PHE A 166 -8.92 3.77 11.86
C PHE A 166 -10.39 4.18 11.82
N ASP A 167 -10.85 5.03 12.75
CA ASP A 167 -12.18 5.63 12.70
C ASP A 167 -12.35 6.49 11.43
N ARG A 168 -11.34 7.32 11.10
CA ARG A 168 -11.34 8.13 9.87
C ARG A 168 -11.32 7.27 8.61
N LEU A 169 -10.50 6.21 8.59
CA LEU A 169 -10.46 5.28 7.46
C LEU A 169 -11.79 4.54 7.30
N TYR A 170 -12.40 4.10 8.40
CA TYR A 170 -13.73 3.50 8.35
C TYR A 170 -14.78 4.45 7.75
N ALA A 171 -14.76 5.72 8.18
CA ALA A 171 -15.67 6.73 7.67
C ALA A 171 -15.48 6.99 6.16
N SER A 172 -14.23 7.00 5.68
CA SER A 172 -13.88 7.26 4.27
C SER A 172 -14.05 6.06 3.33
N LEU A 173 -14.28 4.85 3.85
CA LEU A 173 -14.52 3.69 2.99
C LEU A 173 -15.98 3.62 2.52
N SER A 174 -16.18 3.13 1.30
CA SER A 174 -17.48 2.73 0.77
C SER A 174 -18.04 1.52 1.53
N GLU A 175 -19.33 1.26 1.43
CA GLU A 175 -19.94 0.02 1.93
C GLU A 175 -19.31 -1.18 1.23
N GLY A 176 -18.92 -2.20 1.99
CA GLY A 176 -18.14 -3.33 1.48
C GLY A 176 -16.67 -3.00 1.21
N GLY A 177 -16.23 -1.77 1.49
CA GLY A 177 -14.84 -1.34 1.31
C GLY A 177 -13.88 -2.14 2.21
N ILE A 178 -12.64 -2.31 1.74
CA ILE A 178 -11.66 -3.23 2.29
C ILE A 178 -10.42 -2.48 2.74
N LEU A 179 -9.93 -2.77 3.93
CA LEU A 179 -8.60 -2.37 4.39
C LEU A 179 -7.74 -3.62 4.56
N THR A 180 -6.53 -3.61 4.00
CA THR A 180 -5.52 -4.66 4.20
C THR A 180 -4.27 -4.11 4.85
N THR A 181 -3.66 -4.91 5.73
CA THR A 181 -2.38 -4.59 6.35
C THR A 181 -1.60 -5.87 6.69
N TYR A 182 -0.29 -5.76 6.61
CA TYR A 182 0.61 -6.83 7.02
C TYR A 182 0.61 -7.09 8.53
N CYS A 183 0.15 -6.12 9.34
CA CYS A 183 0.27 -6.16 10.78
C CYS A 183 -0.90 -6.92 11.42
N ALA A 184 -0.67 -8.18 11.82
CA ALA A 184 -1.68 -9.04 12.45
C ALA A 184 -1.70 -8.96 13.99
N LYS A 185 -1.09 -7.92 14.60
CA LYS A 185 -1.04 -7.78 16.05
C LYS A 185 -2.43 -7.64 16.66
N GLY A 186 -2.65 -8.29 17.80
CA GLY A 186 -3.94 -8.27 18.49
C GLY A 186 -4.43 -6.87 18.86
N ILE A 187 -3.49 -5.94 19.15
CA ILE A 187 -3.86 -4.54 19.43
C ILE A 187 -4.43 -3.85 18.18
N VAL A 188 -3.81 -4.03 17.02
CA VAL A 188 -4.27 -3.45 15.73
C VAL A 188 -5.62 -4.04 15.36
N ARG A 189 -5.80 -5.37 15.49
CA ARG A 189 -7.09 -6.01 15.25
C ARG A 189 -8.20 -5.42 16.10
N ARG A 190 -7.96 -5.23 17.41
CA ARG A 190 -8.97 -4.64 18.30
C ARG A 190 -9.30 -3.20 17.96
N MET A 191 -8.32 -2.40 17.54
CA MET A 191 -8.56 -1.02 17.10
C MET A 191 -9.42 -0.97 15.82
N LEU A 192 -9.13 -1.83 14.84
CA LEU A 192 -9.97 -1.97 13.64
C LEU A 192 -11.40 -2.40 13.99
N GLN A 193 -11.56 -3.38 14.90
CA GLN A 193 -12.87 -3.80 15.38
C GLN A 193 -13.61 -2.68 16.12
N ALA A 194 -12.92 -1.91 16.95
CA ALA A 194 -13.49 -0.77 17.65
C ALA A 194 -13.96 0.35 16.71
N ALA A 195 -13.25 0.55 15.58
CA ALA A 195 -13.67 1.47 14.53
C ALA A 195 -14.90 1.01 13.72
N GLY A 196 -15.34 -0.25 13.91
CA GLY A 196 -16.53 -0.80 13.25
C GLY A 196 -16.28 -1.84 12.16
N PHE A 197 -15.02 -2.15 11.86
CA PHE A 197 -14.69 -3.15 10.84
C PHE A 197 -15.03 -4.58 11.26
N HIS A 198 -15.54 -5.37 10.33
CA HIS A 198 -15.41 -6.83 10.40
C HIS A 198 -13.98 -7.23 10.04
N VAL A 199 -13.25 -7.83 10.98
CA VAL A 199 -11.81 -8.11 10.81
C VAL A 199 -11.56 -9.61 10.65
N GLU A 200 -10.94 -9.97 9.54
CA GLU A 200 -10.53 -11.33 9.20
C GLU A 200 -9.02 -11.51 9.41
N ARG A 201 -8.65 -12.66 9.93
CA ARG A 201 -7.25 -13.11 9.98
C ARG A 201 -7.04 -14.06 8.81
N LEU A 202 -6.24 -13.65 7.86
CA LEU A 202 -5.96 -14.44 6.66
C LEU A 202 -4.54 -15.02 6.72
N PRO A 203 -4.26 -16.14 6.02
CA PRO A 203 -2.91 -16.62 5.88
C PRO A 203 -1.99 -15.55 5.30
N GLY A 204 -0.80 -15.44 5.84
CA GLY A 204 0.24 -14.55 5.31
C GLY A 204 0.87 -15.07 4.02
N PRO A 205 1.76 -14.28 3.40
CA PRO A 205 2.44 -14.67 2.17
C PRO A 205 3.34 -15.89 2.39
N PRO A 206 3.53 -16.73 1.36
CA PRO A 206 4.42 -17.89 1.44
C PRO A 206 5.84 -17.49 1.91
N GLY A 207 6.38 -18.22 2.89
CA GLY A 207 7.70 -17.94 3.46
C GLY A 207 7.79 -16.70 4.35
N GLY A 208 6.73 -15.90 4.43
CA GLY A 208 6.67 -14.65 5.18
C GLY A 208 5.95 -14.76 6.53
N LYS A 209 5.17 -13.74 6.85
CA LYS A 209 4.35 -13.68 8.06
C LYS A 209 3.30 -14.77 8.07
N ARG A 210 2.99 -15.31 9.27
CA ARG A 210 1.98 -16.36 9.42
C ARG A 210 0.57 -15.87 9.06
N GLU A 211 0.27 -14.63 9.41
CA GLU A 211 -1.06 -14.04 9.26
C GLU A 211 -0.97 -12.57 8.86
N ILE A 212 -2.01 -12.12 8.19
CA ILE A 212 -2.29 -10.73 7.84
C ILE A 212 -3.71 -10.36 8.30
N LEU A 213 -4.06 -9.08 8.29
CA LEU A 213 -5.44 -8.65 8.52
C LEU A 213 -6.06 -8.08 7.25
N ARG A 214 -7.32 -8.48 7.04
CA ARG A 214 -8.26 -7.80 6.16
C ARG A 214 -9.44 -7.32 7.00
N ALA A 215 -9.76 -6.05 6.88
CA ALA A 215 -10.87 -5.42 7.59
C ALA A 215 -11.89 -4.92 6.56
N VAL A 216 -13.15 -5.27 6.73
CA VAL A 216 -14.24 -4.96 5.79
C VAL A 216 -15.25 -4.05 6.48
N LYS A 217 -15.62 -2.95 5.83
CA LYS A 217 -16.75 -2.14 6.25
C LYS A 217 -18.04 -2.86 5.88
N THR A 218 -18.74 -3.37 6.88
CA THR A 218 -20.05 -4.01 6.67
C THR A 218 -21.15 -2.94 6.57
N ILE A 219 -22.19 -3.27 5.83
CA ILE A 219 -23.42 -2.48 5.68
C ILE A 219 -24.13 -2.34 7.03
#